data_d70cccf7125c0fafe6351910f22a783d
#
_entry.id   d70cccf7125c0fafe6351910f22a783d
#
_cell.length_a   1.000
_cell.length_b   1.000
_cell.length_c   1.000
_cell.angle_alpha   90.00
_cell.angle_beta   90.00
_cell.angle_gamma   90.00
#
_symmetry.space_group_name_H-M   'P 1'
#
loop_
_entity.id
_entity.type
_entity.pdbx_description
1 polymer ?
#
loop_
_entity_poly.entity_id
_entity_poly.type
_entity_poly.pdbx_seq_one_letter_code
_entity_poly.pdbx_strand_id
1 'polypeptide(L)'
;NVFVVSCSEDMHRGDFIREMARSVGVNVSDMSLKEALERVVRHLLTLDKPLLVFDEGDKLADSIFYYFITIYNRLENYCGIIFVSTRYIKRRMEIGLSYNKKGYDEIHSRICRKFVELTPATSYEVAAIARANGLTDERVVKTVVKDAATCDFDLRRVRREIHKQKRLAAIASK
;
A
#
# COMPACT_ATOMS: atom_id res chain seq x y z
N ASN A 1 -7.57 11.68 7.52
CA ASN A 1 -7.61 11.86 6.05
C ASN A 1 -6.52 11.03 5.36
N VAL A 2 -6.51 9.68 5.62
CA VAL A 2 -5.62 8.74 4.94
C VAL A 2 -6.46 7.87 4.01
N PHE A 3 -6.08 7.81 2.74
CA PHE A 3 -6.81 7.12 1.68
C PHE A 3 -5.88 6.10 1.02
N VAL A 4 -6.30 4.84 1.03
CA VAL A 4 -5.52 3.74 0.44
C VAL A 4 -6.13 3.38 -0.91
N VAL A 5 -5.31 3.43 -1.94
CA VAL A 5 -5.65 3.04 -3.31
C VAL A 5 -4.94 1.73 -3.61
N SER A 6 -5.69 0.65 -3.76
CA SER A 6 -5.13 -0.67 -4.10
C SER A 6 -4.89 -0.76 -5.61
N CYS A 7 -3.63 -0.98 -5.98
CA CYS A 7 -3.21 -1.06 -7.39
C CYS A 7 -3.15 -2.53 -7.85
N SER A 8 -3.47 -2.77 -9.13
CA SER A 8 -3.37 -4.10 -9.75
C SER A 8 -2.80 -4.04 -11.17
N GLU A 9 -2.31 -5.16 -11.68
CA GLU A 9 -1.66 -5.24 -13.00
C GLU A 9 -2.63 -5.06 -14.17
N ASP A 10 -3.89 -5.46 -14.00
CA ASP A 10 -4.97 -5.35 -14.98
C ASP A 10 -5.64 -3.98 -15.02
N MET A 11 -5.25 -3.09 -14.11
CA MET A 11 -5.85 -1.77 -13.97
C MET A 11 -5.50 -0.87 -15.16
N HIS A 12 -6.52 -0.32 -15.80
CA HIS A 12 -6.38 0.74 -16.80
C HIS A 12 -6.54 2.13 -16.15
N ARG A 13 -6.25 3.19 -16.92
CA ARG A 13 -6.34 4.59 -16.42
C ARG A 13 -7.70 4.94 -15.80
N GLY A 14 -8.78 4.43 -16.41
CA GLY A 14 -10.14 4.63 -15.90
C GLY A 14 -10.36 3.97 -14.54
N ASP A 15 -9.90 2.73 -14.41
CA ASP A 15 -10.04 1.95 -13.19
C ASP A 15 -9.23 2.57 -12.04
N PHE A 16 -8.02 3.03 -12.34
CA PHE A 16 -7.17 3.75 -11.40
C PHE A 16 -7.83 5.02 -10.85
N ILE A 17 -8.40 5.86 -11.72
CA ILE A 17 -9.08 7.10 -11.29
C ILE A 17 -10.34 6.77 -10.50
N ARG A 18 -11.12 5.75 -10.91
CA ARG A 18 -12.31 5.31 -10.17
C ARG A 18 -11.98 4.70 -8.81
N GLU A 19 -10.89 3.92 -8.73
CA GLU A 19 -10.44 3.37 -7.44
C GLU A 19 -9.97 4.48 -6.50
N MET A 20 -9.23 5.46 -7.02
CA MET A 20 -8.84 6.64 -6.25
C MET A 20 -10.09 7.43 -5.80
N ALA A 21 -11.09 7.64 -6.66
CA ALA A 21 -12.34 8.30 -6.31
C ALA A 21 -13.10 7.53 -5.21
N ARG A 22 -13.16 6.20 -5.33
CA ARG A 22 -13.77 5.33 -4.32
C ARG A 22 -13.07 5.46 -2.98
N SER A 23 -11.74 5.44 -2.98
CA SER A 23 -10.95 5.52 -1.73
C SER A 23 -11.18 6.84 -0.99
N VAL A 24 -11.37 7.95 -1.70
CA VAL A 24 -11.64 9.27 -1.10
C VAL A 24 -13.14 9.55 -0.88
N GLY A 25 -14.01 8.61 -1.22
CA GLY A 25 -15.45 8.73 -1.01
C GLY A 25 -16.19 9.65 -2.00
N VAL A 26 -15.66 9.80 -3.22
CA VAL A 26 -16.23 10.67 -4.25
C VAL A 26 -16.90 9.86 -5.35
N ASN A 27 -18.16 10.18 -5.66
CA ASN A 27 -18.88 9.57 -6.80
C ASN A 27 -18.47 10.22 -8.12
N VAL A 28 -18.08 9.38 -9.10
CA VAL A 28 -17.63 9.78 -10.44
C VAL A 28 -18.27 8.93 -11.57
N SER A 29 -19.39 8.25 -11.29
CA SER A 29 -19.99 7.23 -12.18
C SER A 29 -20.27 7.75 -13.59
N ASP A 30 -20.78 8.97 -13.70
CA ASP A 30 -21.23 9.55 -14.98
C ASP A 30 -20.26 10.60 -15.54
N MET A 31 -19.00 10.56 -15.11
CA MET A 31 -18.00 11.54 -15.47
C MET A 31 -16.99 10.97 -16.47
N SER A 32 -16.51 11.83 -17.36
CA SER A 32 -15.31 11.53 -18.14
C SER A 32 -14.09 11.39 -17.20
N LEU A 33 -13.03 10.72 -17.67
CA LEU A 33 -11.81 10.53 -16.85
C LEU A 33 -11.20 11.85 -16.39
N LYS A 34 -11.29 12.89 -17.23
CA LYS A 34 -10.80 14.23 -16.90
C LYS A 34 -11.62 14.83 -15.76
N GLU A 35 -12.93 14.81 -15.86
CA GLU A 35 -13.83 15.34 -14.83
C GLU A 35 -13.72 14.56 -13.52
N ALA A 36 -13.60 13.23 -13.61
CA ALA A 36 -13.41 12.38 -12.45
C ALA A 36 -12.10 12.74 -11.69
N LEU A 37 -10.99 12.90 -12.40
CA LEU A 37 -9.73 13.33 -11.81
C LEU A 37 -9.85 14.74 -11.20
N GLU A 38 -10.48 15.68 -11.91
CA GLU A 38 -10.74 17.03 -11.41
C GLU A 38 -11.52 17.00 -10.09
N ARG A 39 -12.55 16.18 -10.03
CA ARG A 39 -13.40 16.08 -8.84
C ARG A 39 -12.63 15.49 -7.65
N VAL A 40 -11.84 14.45 -7.88
CA VAL A 40 -10.98 13.85 -6.84
C VAL A 40 -9.97 14.88 -6.31
N VAL A 41 -9.26 15.56 -7.21
CA VAL A 41 -8.27 16.58 -6.81
C VAL A 41 -8.93 17.70 -6.02
N ARG A 42 -10.07 18.24 -6.52
CA ARG A 42 -10.80 19.29 -5.78
C ARG A 42 -11.22 18.84 -4.39
N HIS A 43 -11.70 17.61 -4.26
CA HIS A 43 -12.08 17.05 -2.96
C HIS A 43 -10.86 16.98 -2.02
N LEU A 44 -9.74 16.44 -2.49
CA LEU A 44 -8.52 16.35 -1.68
C LEU A 44 -8.04 17.73 -1.21
N LEU A 45 -8.14 18.76 -2.06
CA LEU A 45 -7.75 20.13 -1.70
C LEU A 45 -8.65 20.77 -0.61
N THR A 46 -9.85 20.23 -0.34
CA THR A 46 -10.72 20.71 0.75
C THR A 46 -10.41 20.06 2.11
N LEU A 47 -9.58 19.01 2.11
CA LEU A 47 -9.27 18.26 3.32
C LEU A 47 -8.05 18.83 4.05
N ASP A 48 -8.04 18.68 5.37
CA ASP A 48 -6.86 19.01 6.17
C ASP A 48 -5.83 17.88 6.08
N LYS A 49 -4.65 18.20 5.53
CA LYS A 49 -3.48 17.28 5.41
C LYS A 49 -3.83 15.88 4.89
N PRO A 50 -4.45 15.75 3.72
CA PRO A 50 -4.77 14.44 3.16
C PRO A 50 -3.50 13.66 2.81
N LEU A 51 -3.58 12.33 2.91
CA LEU A 51 -2.52 11.40 2.54
C LEU A 51 -3.07 10.34 1.60
N LEU A 52 -2.51 10.24 0.40
CA LEU A 52 -2.77 9.14 -0.54
C LEU A 52 -1.69 8.07 -0.38
N VAL A 53 -2.12 6.84 -0.16
CA VAL A 53 -1.24 5.66 -0.09
C VAL A 53 -1.60 4.75 -1.26
N PHE A 54 -0.66 4.54 -2.18
CA PHE A 54 -0.81 3.62 -3.30
C PHE A 54 -0.17 2.29 -2.94
N ASP A 55 -1.01 1.30 -2.63
CA ASP A 55 -0.56 -0.04 -2.30
C ASP A 55 -0.35 -0.88 -3.56
N GLU A 56 0.72 -1.67 -3.59
CA GLU A 56 1.16 -2.44 -4.76
C GLU A 56 1.42 -1.56 -6.01
N GLY A 57 1.93 -0.34 -5.81
CA GLY A 57 2.14 0.64 -6.87
C GLY A 57 3.12 0.21 -7.98
N ASP A 58 3.97 -0.78 -7.72
CA ASP A 58 4.85 -1.41 -8.70
C ASP A 58 4.11 -2.21 -9.79
N LYS A 59 2.85 -2.57 -9.56
CA LYS A 59 2.00 -3.27 -10.53
C LYS A 59 1.42 -2.36 -11.61
N LEU A 60 1.38 -1.07 -11.40
CA LEU A 60 0.80 -0.12 -12.35
C LEU A 60 1.57 -0.08 -13.66
N ALA A 61 0.86 -0.11 -14.79
CA ALA A 61 1.45 0.11 -16.11
C ALA A 61 2.06 1.52 -16.23
N ASP A 62 3.07 1.70 -17.10
CA ASP A 62 3.73 3.00 -17.30
C ASP A 62 2.75 4.11 -17.69
N SER A 63 1.72 3.80 -18.47
CA SER A 63 0.71 4.77 -18.88
C SER A 63 -0.08 5.36 -17.70
N ILE A 64 -0.21 4.59 -16.60
CA ILE A 64 -0.80 5.05 -15.35
C ILE A 64 0.26 5.73 -14.51
N PHE A 65 1.47 5.17 -14.48
CA PHE A 65 2.57 5.70 -13.72
C PHE A 65 2.87 7.17 -14.07
N TYR A 66 2.71 7.55 -15.34
CA TYR A 66 2.82 8.97 -15.75
C TYR A 66 1.70 9.87 -15.22
N TYR A 67 0.54 9.31 -14.86
CA TYR A 67 -0.52 10.09 -14.24
C TYR A 67 -0.12 10.65 -12.87
N PHE A 68 0.81 9.99 -12.18
CA PHE A 68 1.33 10.50 -10.91
C PHE A 68 2.00 11.86 -11.04
N ILE A 69 2.64 12.15 -12.16
CA ILE A 69 3.20 13.47 -12.43
C ILE A 69 2.08 14.53 -12.38
N THR A 70 0.96 14.23 -13.05
CA THR A 70 -0.20 15.12 -13.07
C THR A 70 -0.83 15.27 -11.69
N ILE A 71 -0.99 14.17 -10.97
CA ILE A 71 -1.56 14.16 -9.62
C ILE A 71 -0.65 14.94 -8.66
N TYR A 72 0.64 14.63 -8.68
CA TYR A 72 1.64 15.31 -7.85
C TYR A 72 1.61 16.83 -8.09
N ASN A 73 1.75 17.27 -9.34
CA ASN A 73 1.79 18.69 -9.70
C ASN A 73 0.53 19.47 -9.25
N ARG A 74 -0.60 18.78 -9.13
CA ARG A 74 -1.87 19.38 -8.72
C ARG A 74 -2.10 19.37 -7.21
N LEU A 75 -1.43 18.48 -6.50
CA LEU A 75 -1.58 18.26 -5.06
C LEU A 75 -0.32 18.63 -4.28
N GLU A 76 0.72 19.13 -4.97
CA GLU A 76 1.98 19.54 -4.36
C GLU A 76 1.74 20.52 -3.21
N ASN A 77 2.36 20.27 -2.06
CA ASN A 77 2.21 20.99 -0.81
C ASN A 77 0.85 20.87 -0.09
N TYR A 78 -0.14 20.16 -0.67
CA TYR A 78 -1.46 19.97 -0.07
C TYR A 78 -1.73 18.54 0.37
N CYS A 79 -1.19 17.57 -0.35
CA CYS A 79 -1.46 16.14 -0.11
C CYS A 79 -0.15 15.35 -0.05
N GLY A 80 0.01 14.56 1.00
CA GLY A 80 1.09 13.56 1.06
C GLY A 80 0.83 12.41 0.08
N ILE A 81 1.88 11.90 -0.55
CA ILE A 81 1.80 10.74 -1.45
C ILE A 81 2.84 9.71 -1.03
N ILE A 82 2.38 8.48 -0.77
CA ILE A 82 3.24 7.34 -0.43
C ILE A 82 2.96 6.19 -1.41
N PHE A 83 4.03 5.58 -1.93
CA PHE A 83 3.96 4.29 -2.61
C PHE A 83 4.39 3.18 -1.67
N VAL A 84 3.53 2.20 -1.49
CA VAL A 84 3.86 0.92 -0.86
C VAL A 84 4.01 -0.10 -1.97
N SER A 85 5.13 -0.80 -2.00
CA SER A 85 5.42 -1.73 -3.08
C SER A 85 6.51 -2.75 -2.69
N THR A 86 6.77 -3.71 -3.57
CA THR A 86 7.90 -4.60 -3.44
C THR A 86 9.22 -3.89 -3.82
N ARG A 87 10.36 -4.53 -3.58
CA ARG A 87 11.68 -4.00 -4.02
C ARG A 87 11.78 -3.81 -5.54
N TYR A 88 10.84 -4.38 -6.29
CA TYR A 88 10.78 -4.27 -7.74
C TYR A 88 10.62 -2.82 -8.21
N ILE A 89 9.93 -1.96 -7.46
CA ILE A 89 9.76 -0.55 -7.85
C ILE A 89 11.11 0.17 -7.97
N LYS A 90 12.06 -0.10 -7.08
CA LYS A 90 13.40 0.48 -7.13
C LYS A 90 14.12 0.06 -8.42
N ARG A 91 14.13 -1.24 -8.72
CA ARG A 91 14.72 -1.78 -9.95
C ARG A 91 14.04 -1.22 -11.21
N ARG A 92 12.71 -1.10 -11.20
CA ARG A 92 11.93 -0.50 -12.29
C ARG A 92 12.36 0.94 -12.55
N MET A 93 12.55 1.74 -11.48
CA MET A 93 13.03 3.11 -11.58
C MET A 93 14.46 3.17 -12.16
N GLU A 94 15.37 2.38 -11.65
CA GLU A 94 16.77 2.29 -12.13
C GLU A 94 16.83 1.95 -13.61
N ILE A 95 16.06 0.94 -14.06
CA ILE A 95 15.97 0.56 -15.48
C ILE A 95 15.37 1.70 -16.31
N GLY A 96 14.27 2.30 -15.87
CA GLY A 96 13.62 3.40 -16.59
C GLY A 96 14.54 4.60 -16.79
N LEU A 97 15.31 4.96 -15.77
CA LEU A 97 16.30 6.04 -15.82
C LEU A 97 17.48 5.71 -16.75
N SER A 98 18.03 4.49 -16.64
CA SER A 98 19.18 4.07 -17.47
C SER A 98 18.87 4.04 -18.97
N TYR A 99 17.63 3.76 -19.35
CA TYR A 99 17.14 3.78 -20.73
C TYR A 99 16.51 5.12 -21.14
N ASN A 100 16.65 6.18 -20.34
CA ASN A 100 16.02 7.49 -20.58
C ASN A 100 14.52 7.38 -20.91
N LYS A 101 13.82 6.47 -20.23
CA LYS A 101 12.41 6.23 -20.48
C LYS A 101 11.58 7.46 -20.12
N LYS A 102 10.75 7.91 -21.07
CA LYS A 102 9.93 9.13 -20.91
C LYS A 102 9.22 9.17 -19.56
N GLY A 103 9.35 10.29 -18.83
CA GLY A 103 8.68 10.56 -17.57
C GLY A 103 9.31 9.92 -16.33
N TYR A 104 10.29 9.03 -16.47
CA TYR A 104 10.93 8.40 -15.31
C TYR A 104 11.76 9.37 -14.49
N ASP A 105 12.48 10.31 -15.12
CA ASP A 105 13.21 11.37 -14.42
C ASP A 105 12.27 12.24 -13.57
N GLU A 106 11.11 12.58 -14.15
CA GLU A 106 10.13 13.39 -13.45
C GLU A 106 9.52 12.65 -12.25
N ILE A 107 9.15 11.38 -12.42
CA ILE A 107 8.60 10.56 -11.34
C ILE A 107 9.64 10.37 -10.25
N HIS A 108 10.88 10.04 -10.63
CA HIS A 108 11.98 9.87 -9.69
C HIS A 108 12.23 11.16 -8.89
N SER A 109 12.25 12.30 -9.55
CA SER A 109 12.46 13.59 -8.91
C SER A 109 11.37 13.95 -7.88
N ARG A 110 10.11 13.58 -8.15
CA ARG A 110 8.96 13.99 -7.35
C ARG A 110 8.57 13.00 -6.27
N ILE A 111 8.63 11.72 -6.57
CA ILE A 111 8.02 10.67 -5.74
C ILE A 111 9.05 9.64 -5.26
N CYS A 112 9.94 9.19 -6.13
CA CYS A 112 10.80 8.03 -5.90
C CYS A 112 12.24 8.37 -5.51
N ARG A 113 12.52 9.57 -4.96
CA ARG A 113 13.87 9.91 -4.49
C ARG A 113 14.29 9.17 -3.24
N LYS A 114 13.34 8.84 -2.39
CA LYS A 114 13.61 8.19 -1.10
C LYS A 114 12.88 6.85 -1.05
N PHE A 115 13.66 5.79 -0.98
CA PHE A 115 13.15 4.44 -0.71
C PHE A 115 13.39 4.13 0.77
N VAL A 116 12.32 3.77 1.47
CA VAL A 116 12.40 3.29 2.86
C VAL A 116 12.14 1.80 2.83
N GLU A 117 13.18 1.01 3.08
CA GLU A 117 13.03 -0.43 3.18
C GLU A 117 12.48 -0.79 4.57
N LEU A 118 11.40 -1.56 4.58
CA LEU A 118 10.89 -2.15 5.81
C LEU A 118 11.69 -3.40 6.14
N THR A 119 12.18 -3.48 7.37
CA THR A 119 12.84 -4.68 7.88
C THR A 119 11.82 -5.76 8.19
N PRO A 120 12.18 -7.06 8.06
CA PRO A 120 11.35 -8.15 8.57
C PRO A 120 11.01 -7.95 10.05
N ALA A 121 9.85 -8.43 10.46
CA ALA A 121 9.46 -8.41 11.87
C ALA A 121 10.43 -9.26 12.72
N THR A 122 10.59 -8.86 13.96
CA THR A 122 11.39 -9.60 14.94
C THR A 122 10.54 -10.59 15.73
N SER A 123 11.18 -11.55 16.40
CA SER A 123 10.50 -12.48 17.31
C SER A 123 9.72 -11.76 18.43
N TYR A 124 10.26 -10.64 18.92
CA TYR A 124 9.61 -9.80 19.93
C TYR A 124 8.32 -9.16 19.37
N GLU A 125 8.38 -8.58 18.17
CA GLU A 125 7.23 -7.96 17.52
C GLU A 125 6.15 -9.00 17.19
N VAL A 126 6.52 -10.18 16.71
CA VAL A 126 5.57 -11.29 16.48
C VAL A 126 4.87 -11.69 17.77
N ALA A 127 5.61 -11.80 18.88
CA ALA A 127 5.01 -12.08 20.20
C ALA A 127 4.04 -10.97 20.63
N ALA A 128 4.41 -9.70 20.42
CA ALA A 128 3.54 -8.56 20.73
C ALA A 128 2.27 -8.57 19.85
N ILE A 129 2.39 -8.85 18.55
CA ILE A 129 1.25 -9.00 17.62
C ILE A 129 0.33 -10.15 18.08
N ALA A 130 0.88 -11.28 18.48
CA ALA A 130 0.11 -12.43 18.94
C ALA A 130 -0.72 -12.07 20.19
N ARG A 131 -0.11 -11.41 21.17
CA ARG A 131 -0.80 -10.93 22.39
C ARG A 131 -1.87 -9.87 22.06
N ALA A 132 -1.53 -8.88 21.25
CA ALA A 132 -2.48 -7.84 20.82
C ALA A 132 -3.69 -8.42 20.06
N ASN A 133 -3.51 -9.56 19.42
CA ASN A 133 -4.61 -10.32 18.80
C ASN A 133 -5.31 -11.28 19.79
N GLY A 134 -5.10 -11.18 21.08
CA GLY A 134 -5.84 -11.89 22.11
C GLY A 134 -5.35 -13.30 22.44
N LEU A 135 -4.10 -13.66 22.09
CA LEU A 135 -3.48 -14.88 22.58
C LEU A 135 -2.85 -14.59 23.95
N THR A 136 -3.44 -15.10 25.02
CA THR A 136 -3.01 -14.87 26.41
C THR A 136 -2.09 -15.98 26.95
N ASP A 137 -2.16 -17.19 26.38
CA ASP A 137 -1.29 -18.29 26.79
C ASP A 137 0.09 -18.14 26.16
N GLU A 138 1.10 -17.94 27.00
CA GLU A 138 2.50 -17.79 26.57
C GLU A 138 3.08 -19.01 25.84
N ARG A 139 2.56 -20.20 26.07
CA ARG A 139 2.95 -21.41 25.32
C ARG A 139 2.48 -21.30 23.87
N VAL A 140 1.25 -20.82 23.67
CA VAL A 140 0.67 -20.58 22.34
C VAL A 140 1.39 -19.45 21.64
N VAL A 141 1.70 -18.35 22.32
CA VAL A 141 2.50 -17.24 21.77
C VAL A 141 3.87 -17.74 21.30
N LYS A 142 4.57 -18.55 22.12
CA LYS A 142 5.84 -19.16 21.72
C LYS A 142 5.72 -20.06 20.49
N THR A 143 4.61 -20.78 20.34
CA THR A 143 4.33 -21.62 19.15
C THR A 143 4.21 -20.76 17.89
N VAL A 144 3.48 -19.64 17.96
CA VAL A 144 3.36 -18.68 16.85
C VAL A 144 4.73 -18.10 16.46
N VAL A 145 5.54 -17.68 17.44
CA VAL A 145 6.89 -17.15 17.20
C VAL A 145 7.80 -18.20 16.57
N LYS A 146 7.75 -19.46 17.04
CA LYS A 146 8.54 -20.56 16.48
C LYS A 146 8.13 -20.87 15.03
N ASP A 147 6.82 -20.89 14.71
CA ASP A 147 6.35 -21.06 13.35
C ASP A 147 6.79 -19.89 12.45
N ALA A 148 6.68 -18.66 12.93
CA ALA A 148 7.10 -17.48 12.18
C ALA A 148 8.61 -17.49 11.85
N ALA A 149 9.44 -17.98 12.75
CA ALA A 149 10.89 -18.10 12.54
C ALA A 149 11.26 -19.05 11.38
N THR A 150 10.38 -19.99 11.02
CA THR A 150 10.60 -20.89 9.87
C THR A 150 10.35 -20.23 8.52
N CYS A 151 9.80 -19.02 8.49
CA CYS A 151 9.43 -18.29 7.29
C CYS A 151 9.79 -16.79 7.39
N ASP A 152 10.96 -16.50 7.92
CA ASP A 152 11.54 -15.15 8.03
C ASP A 152 10.59 -14.11 8.65
N PHE A 153 9.79 -14.55 9.62
CA PHE A 153 8.79 -13.75 10.32
C PHE A 153 7.75 -13.08 9.39
N ASP A 154 7.36 -13.75 8.31
CA ASP A 154 6.31 -13.28 7.40
C ASP A 154 5.00 -13.03 8.15
N LEU A 155 4.52 -11.78 8.14
CA LEU A 155 3.33 -11.37 8.91
C LEU A 155 2.03 -11.99 8.40
N ARG A 156 1.95 -12.40 7.12
CA ARG A 156 0.79 -13.13 6.60
C ARG A 156 0.74 -14.54 7.20
N ARG A 157 1.91 -15.16 7.36
CA ARG A 157 2.03 -16.46 8.04
C ARG A 157 1.67 -16.33 9.53
N VAL A 158 2.20 -15.32 10.21
CA VAL A 158 1.87 -15.00 11.61
C VAL A 158 0.36 -14.86 11.79
N ARG A 159 -0.31 -14.08 10.96
CA ARG A 159 -1.77 -13.90 11.00
C ARG A 159 -2.53 -15.22 10.86
N ARG A 160 -2.12 -16.07 9.92
CA ARG A 160 -2.72 -17.39 9.71
C ARG A 160 -2.57 -18.30 10.93
N GLU A 161 -1.37 -18.34 11.52
CA GLU A 161 -1.11 -19.17 12.67
C GLU A 161 -1.87 -18.67 13.91
N ILE A 162 -1.94 -17.35 14.16
CA ILE A 162 -2.78 -16.77 15.22
C ILE A 162 -4.25 -17.21 15.03
N HIS A 163 -4.78 -17.10 13.82
CA HIS A 163 -6.15 -17.51 13.54
C HIS A 163 -6.39 -18.99 13.81
N LYS A 164 -5.47 -19.85 13.41
CA LYS A 164 -5.49 -21.29 13.67
C LYS A 164 -5.51 -21.58 15.17
N GLN A 165 -4.63 -20.96 15.95
CA GLN A 165 -4.55 -21.16 17.40
C GLN A 165 -5.85 -20.73 18.11
N LYS A 166 -6.44 -19.61 17.70
CA LYS A 166 -7.76 -19.18 18.21
C LYS A 166 -8.87 -20.20 17.93
N ARG A 167 -8.88 -20.77 16.72
CA ARG A 167 -9.87 -21.83 16.37
C ARG A 167 -9.67 -23.10 17.19
N LEU A 168 -8.43 -23.51 17.41
CA LEU A 168 -8.13 -24.68 18.25
C LEU A 168 -8.60 -24.47 19.69
N ALA A 169 -8.33 -23.30 20.26
CA ALA A 169 -8.78 -22.96 21.61
C ALA A 169 -10.32 -22.96 21.70
N ALA A 170 -11.02 -22.43 20.72
CA ALA A 170 -12.49 -22.42 20.69
C ALA A 170 -13.10 -23.82 20.53
N ILE A 171 -12.41 -24.77 19.93
CA ILE A 171 -12.84 -26.18 19.84
C ILE A 171 -12.61 -26.89 21.16
N ALA A 172 -11.48 -26.64 21.81
CA ALA A 172 -11.11 -27.26 23.09
C ALA A 172 -11.97 -26.79 24.28
N SER A 173 -12.65 -25.65 24.14
CA SER A 173 -13.57 -25.08 25.16
C SER A 173 -15.03 -25.51 24.99
N LYS A 174 -15.36 -26.36 24.03
CA LYS A 174 -16.66 -27.01 23.81
C LYS A 174 -16.64 -28.44 24.34
#